data_b7ef5b4d9f8a1be0bc55c598b12a9f51
#
_entry.id   b7ef5b4d9f8a1be0bc55c598b12a9f51
#
_cell.length_a   1.000
_cell.length_b   1.000
_cell.length_c   1.000
_cell.angle_alpha   90.00
_cell.angle_beta   90.00
_cell.angle_gamma   90.00
#
_symmetry.space_group_name_H-M   'P 1'
#
loop_
_entity.id
_entity.type
_entity.pdbx_description
1 polymer ?
#
loop_
_entity_poly.entity_id
_entity_poly.type
_entity_poly.pdbx_seq_one_letter_code
_entity_poly.pdbx_strand_id
1 'polypeptide(L)'
;SIVLYNEDFYEIDDVSYMNLKTNGCVHSGDVRSAPAPKGGTEYVDVNLDKINEQCRYISVCINAYTHEKFYELQECFVGYMDLNKKLKTPYNPSCVKFKADLTSETTVSLPFIIDIASNQIVWCDIEYTSLGDINNIITNSNRNTMVVKSILDTYKPKMEKLARLNAIARGVVVDDISEADIIFTDKKDNLVDVIQNARIITPFDTEIISSE
;
A
#
# COMPACT_ATOMS: atom_id res chain seq x y z
N SER A 1 12.22 6.49 -3.16
CA SER A 1 11.67 7.54 -4.04
C SER A 1 10.16 7.61 -3.94
N ILE A 2 9.58 8.76 -4.23
CA ILE A 2 8.13 8.95 -4.36
C ILE A 2 7.82 9.72 -5.64
N VAL A 3 6.64 9.47 -6.21
CA VAL A 3 6.10 10.23 -7.34
C VAL A 3 4.74 10.79 -6.97
N LEU A 4 4.52 12.06 -7.29
CA LEU A 4 3.30 12.81 -6.99
C LEU A 4 2.44 12.91 -8.25
N TYR A 5 1.15 12.56 -8.14
CA TYR A 5 0.20 12.58 -9.24
C TYR A 5 -1.03 13.44 -8.92
N ASN A 6 -1.60 14.06 -9.94
CA ASN A 6 -2.92 14.67 -9.85
C ASN A 6 -4.04 13.60 -9.94
N GLU A 7 -5.31 14.02 -9.93
CA GLU A 7 -6.46 13.13 -10.02
C GLU A 7 -6.56 12.36 -11.35
N ASP A 8 -5.98 12.90 -12.43
CA ASP A 8 -5.94 12.30 -13.77
C ASP A 8 -4.71 11.41 -14.00
N PHE A 9 -3.91 11.16 -12.95
CA PHE A 9 -2.65 10.41 -12.98
C PHE A 9 -1.54 11.04 -13.80
N TYR A 10 -1.59 12.35 -14.03
CA TYR A 10 -0.43 13.06 -14.54
C TYR A 10 0.58 13.28 -13.42
N GLU A 11 1.82 12.94 -13.69
CA GLU A 11 2.94 13.21 -12.78
C GLU A 11 3.13 14.72 -12.61
N ILE A 12 3.09 15.17 -11.37
CA ILE A 12 3.29 16.59 -11.00
C ILE A 12 4.76 16.81 -10.68
N ASP A 13 5.34 15.90 -9.89
CA ASP A 13 6.71 15.99 -9.40
C ASP A 13 7.18 14.63 -8.89
N ASP A 14 8.50 14.47 -8.70
CA ASP A 14 9.10 13.32 -8.03
C ASP A 14 10.07 13.76 -6.93
N VAL A 15 10.31 12.88 -5.96
CA VAL A 15 11.38 13.02 -4.99
C VAL A 15 12.19 11.74 -4.95
N SER A 16 13.45 11.88 -5.31
CA SER A 16 14.39 10.76 -5.49
C SER A 16 15.80 11.20 -5.11
N TYR A 17 16.77 10.30 -5.22
CA TYR A 17 18.19 10.64 -5.04
C TYR A 17 18.68 11.71 -6.05
N MET A 18 17.99 11.90 -7.17
CA MET A 18 18.32 12.94 -8.16
C MET A 18 17.59 14.26 -7.89
N ASN A 19 16.41 14.20 -7.30
CA ASN A 19 15.59 15.37 -6.93
C ASN A 19 15.21 15.27 -5.45
N LEU A 20 16.10 15.78 -4.60
CA LEU A 20 15.99 15.59 -3.15
C LEU A 20 14.84 16.37 -2.49
N LYS A 21 14.20 17.29 -3.22
CA LYS A 21 13.22 18.16 -2.58
C LYS A 21 12.19 18.72 -3.54
N THR A 22 10.94 18.68 -3.13
CA THR A 22 9.83 19.42 -3.74
C THR A 22 8.96 20.07 -2.65
N ASN A 23 7.88 20.74 -3.02
CA ASN A 23 6.96 21.32 -2.06
C ASN A 23 6.34 20.25 -1.15
N GLY A 24 6.62 20.37 0.15
CA GLY A 24 6.13 19.45 1.17
C GLY A 24 6.88 18.12 1.28
N CYS A 25 7.83 17.81 0.41
CA CYS A 25 8.55 16.55 0.45
C CYS A 25 10.07 16.77 0.44
N VAL A 26 10.80 16.01 1.28
CA VAL A 26 12.25 16.07 1.41
C VAL A 26 12.83 14.67 1.56
N HIS A 27 13.73 14.29 0.66
CA HIS A 27 14.51 13.07 0.71
C HIS A 27 15.71 13.19 1.66
N SER A 28 16.03 12.13 2.40
CA SER A 28 17.14 12.10 3.37
C SER A 28 18.53 12.17 2.74
N GLY A 29 18.64 11.99 1.45
CA GLY A 29 19.89 11.88 0.70
C GLY A 29 20.14 10.47 0.18
N ASP A 30 21.12 10.35 -0.72
CA ASP A 30 21.50 9.12 -1.39
C ASP A 30 22.46 8.30 -0.52
N VAL A 31 22.03 7.13 -0.06
CA VAL A 31 22.86 6.19 0.73
C VAL A 31 23.44 5.13 -0.20
N ARG A 32 24.70 5.34 -0.62
CA ARG A 32 25.39 4.48 -1.59
C ARG A 32 25.99 3.20 -1.02
N SER A 33 25.93 3.00 0.28
CA SER A 33 26.52 1.83 0.93
C SER A 33 25.79 1.49 2.23
N ALA A 34 25.46 0.23 2.38
CA ALA A 34 24.75 -0.30 3.55
C ALA A 34 25.48 -1.49 4.16
N PRO A 35 26.74 -1.32 4.62
CA PRO A 35 27.54 -2.44 5.14
C PRO A 35 26.94 -3.01 6.43
N ALA A 36 26.88 -4.34 6.50
CA ALA A 36 26.51 -5.02 7.72
C ALA A 36 27.55 -4.76 8.84
N PRO A 37 27.14 -4.69 10.12
CA PRO A 37 25.77 -4.78 10.64
C PRO A 37 25.01 -3.45 10.67
N LYS A 38 25.62 -2.36 10.22
CA LYS A 38 25.02 -1.01 10.34
C LYS A 38 23.81 -0.80 9.41
N GLY A 39 23.87 -1.38 8.19
CA GLY A 39 22.88 -1.14 7.17
C GLY A 39 22.87 0.30 6.66
N GLY A 40 21.87 0.63 5.87
CA GLY A 40 21.57 1.97 5.37
C GLY A 40 20.06 2.22 5.41
N THR A 41 19.67 3.47 5.59
CA THR A 41 18.25 3.87 5.58
C THR A 41 18.08 5.15 4.80
N GLU A 42 17.15 5.13 3.87
CA GLU A 42 16.66 6.32 3.18
C GLU A 42 15.20 6.55 3.56
N TYR A 43 14.80 7.78 3.62
CA TYR A 43 13.42 8.15 3.88
C TYR A 43 13.04 9.43 3.12
N VAL A 44 11.75 9.63 2.94
CA VAL A 44 11.17 10.87 2.44
C VAL A 44 10.23 11.41 3.50
N ASP A 45 10.52 12.61 3.99
CA ASP A 45 9.59 13.37 4.82
C ASP A 45 8.49 13.97 3.94
N VAL A 46 7.23 13.67 4.26
CA VAL A 46 6.06 14.19 3.54
C VAL A 46 5.24 15.04 4.48
N ASN A 47 5.12 16.32 4.16
CA ASN A 47 4.27 17.26 4.88
C ASN A 47 3.02 17.54 4.04
N LEU A 48 1.92 16.88 4.35
CA LEU A 48 0.66 16.98 3.61
C LEU A 48 0.07 18.38 3.59
N ASP A 49 0.37 19.22 4.62
CA ASP A 49 -0.10 20.61 4.67
C ASP A 49 0.62 21.54 3.67
N LYS A 50 1.76 21.09 3.12
CA LYS A 50 2.62 21.88 2.23
C LYS A 50 2.75 21.29 0.83
N ILE A 51 2.18 20.12 0.60
CA ILE A 51 2.22 19.47 -0.70
C ILE A 51 1.43 20.29 -1.73
N ASN A 52 1.77 20.14 -3.01
CA ASN A 52 1.05 20.81 -4.08
C ASN A 52 -0.44 20.47 -4.01
N GLU A 53 -1.31 21.48 -4.03
CA GLU A 53 -2.78 21.33 -3.91
C GLU A 53 -3.38 20.46 -5.02
N GLN A 54 -2.72 20.34 -6.16
CA GLN A 54 -3.12 19.45 -7.25
C GLN A 54 -2.76 17.98 -6.99
N CYS A 55 -1.94 17.71 -5.98
CA CYS A 55 -1.51 16.35 -5.68
C CYS A 55 -2.67 15.55 -5.06
N ARG A 56 -3.07 14.51 -5.77
CA ARG A 56 -4.09 13.57 -5.32
C ARG A 56 -3.47 12.29 -4.76
N TYR A 57 -2.46 11.76 -5.43
CA TYR A 57 -1.83 10.50 -5.09
C TYR A 57 -0.33 10.63 -4.95
N ILE A 58 0.24 9.86 -4.02
CA ILE A 58 1.69 9.69 -3.88
C ILE A 58 1.98 8.21 -3.99
N SER A 59 2.74 7.79 -5.00
CA SER A 59 3.26 6.44 -5.07
C SER A 59 4.62 6.35 -4.41
N VAL A 60 4.86 5.29 -3.64
CA VAL A 60 6.16 4.95 -3.09
C VAL A 60 6.82 3.93 -4.00
N CYS A 61 8.07 4.18 -4.37
CA CYS A 61 8.84 3.29 -5.23
C CYS A 61 10.22 3.04 -4.60
N ILE A 62 10.61 1.79 -4.57
CA ILE A 62 11.93 1.34 -4.13
C ILE A 62 12.60 0.63 -5.28
N ASN A 63 13.86 0.96 -5.53
CA ASN A 63 14.62 0.29 -6.55
C ASN A 63 16.05 -0.01 -6.06
N ALA A 64 16.53 -1.20 -6.37
CA ALA A 64 17.91 -1.59 -6.16
C ALA A 64 18.74 -1.09 -7.35
N TYR A 65 19.49 0.02 -7.16
CA TYR A 65 20.21 0.69 -8.24
C TYR A 65 21.26 -0.20 -8.90
N THR A 66 21.93 -1.01 -8.12
CA THR A 66 23.04 -1.88 -8.55
C THR A 66 22.58 -3.23 -9.09
N HIS A 67 21.27 -3.39 -9.34
CA HIS A 67 20.63 -4.58 -9.91
C HIS A 67 20.60 -5.83 -9.03
N GLU A 68 21.04 -5.77 -7.77
CA GLU A 68 20.79 -6.84 -6.82
C GLU A 68 19.28 -7.01 -6.66
N LYS A 69 18.83 -8.24 -6.66
CA LYS A 69 17.44 -8.58 -6.38
C LYS A 69 17.19 -8.45 -4.89
N PHE A 70 15.96 -8.09 -4.51
CA PHE A 70 15.65 -7.86 -3.10
C PHE A 70 15.96 -9.07 -2.21
N TYR A 71 15.75 -10.30 -2.68
CA TYR A 71 16.08 -11.51 -1.92
C TYR A 71 17.59 -11.71 -1.67
N GLU A 72 18.46 -11.10 -2.47
CA GLU A 72 19.93 -11.18 -2.34
C GLU A 72 20.45 -10.26 -1.22
N LEU A 73 19.63 -9.29 -0.80
CA LEU A 73 19.95 -8.37 0.28
C LEU A 73 19.70 -9.07 1.62
N GLN A 74 20.62 -8.91 2.58
CA GLN A 74 20.53 -9.56 3.88
C GLN A 74 19.26 -9.15 4.62
N GLU A 75 18.87 -7.87 4.54
CA GLU A 75 17.64 -7.30 5.05
C GLU A 75 17.25 -6.13 4.15
N CYS A 76 16.05 -6.19 3.59
CA CYS A 76 15.48 -5.08 2.81
C CYS A 76 14.01 -4.91 3.19
N PHE A 77 13.61 -3.71 3.55
CA PHE A 77 12.23 -3.43 3.93
C PHE A 77 11.81 -2.00 3.59
N VAL A 78 10.51 -1.81 3.54
CA VAL A 78 9.86 -0.51 3.41
C VAL A 78 8.85 -0.33 4.53
N GLY A 79 8.61 0.91 4.91
CA GLY A 79 7.60 1.20 5.90
C GLY A 79 7.21 2.67 5.92
N TYR A 80 6.28 3.00 6.79
CA TYR A 80 5.94 4.38 7.08
C TYR A 80 5.83 4.61 8.60
N MET A 81 6.00 5.85 8.99
CA MET A 81 5.82 6.30 10.36
C MET A 81 5.20 7.70 10.39
N ASP A 82 4.44 7.97 11.45
CA ASP A 82 3.96 9.31 11.73
C ASP A 82 5.05 10.11 12.42
N LEU A 83 5.47 11.22 11.80
CA LEU A 83 6.32 12.18 12.47
C LEU A 83 5.52 12.93 13.53
N ASN A 84 5.72 12.59 14.78
CA ASN A 84 5.22 13.40 15.87
C ASN A 84 6.00 14.73 15.87
N LYS A 85 5.31 15.87 15.70
CA LYS A 85 5.89 17.24 15.68
C LYS A 85 6.77 17.57 16.90
N LYS A 86 6.70 16.76 17.97
CA LYS A 86 7.55 16.88 19.17
C LYS A 86 8.90 16.17 19.08
N LEU A 87 9.06 15.24 18.14
CA LEU A 87 10.32 14.53 17.90
C LEU A 87 11.13 15.35 16.89
N LYS A 88 12.22 15.95 17.35
CA LYS A 88 13.15 16.70 16.49
C LYS A 88 14.02 15.82 15.60
N THR A 89 13.90 14.52 15.69
CA THR A 89 14.68 13.57 14.90
C THR A 89 13.87 13.13 13.69
N PRO A 90 14.39 13.34 12.47
CA PRO A 90 13.65 13.09 11.24
C PRO A 90 13.29 11.60 11.03
N TYR A 91 14.10 10.68 11.53
CA TYR A 91 13.82 9.24 11.45
C TYR A 91 14.07 8.55 12.81
N ASN A 92 13.07 7.78 13.25
CA ASN A 92 13.18 6.96 14.44
C ASN A 92 12.54 5.58 14.20
N PRO A 93 13.36 4.51 14.13
CA PRO A 93 12.85 3.15 13.88
C PRO A 93 11.77 2.70 14.87
N SER A 94 11.79 3.18 16.12
CA SER A 94 10.77 2.85 17.13
C SER A 94 9.39 3.45 16.83
N CYS A 95 9.31 4.41 15.91
CA CYS A 95 8.07 5.09 15.50
C CYS A 95 7.46 4.49 14.22
N VAL A 96 8.09 3.49 13.62
CA VAL A 96 7.57 2.82 12.42
C VAL A 96 6.23 2.16 12.75
N LYS A 97 5.20 2.56 12.01
CA LYS A 97 3.82 2.04 12.17
C LYS A 97 3.57 0.80 11.35
N PHE A 98 4.24 0.71 10.24
CA PHE A 98 4.12 -0.40 9.31
C PHE A 98 5.47 -0.69 8.68
N LYS A 99 5.79 -1.97 8.55
CA LYS A 99 7.00 -2.49 7.91
C LYS A 99 6.61 -3.67 7.03
N ALA A 100 7.09 -3.71 5.80
CA ALA A 100 7.01 -4.86 4.90
C ALA A 100 8.41 -5.23 4.42
N ASP A 101 8.75 -6.50 4.51
CA ASP A 101 10.01 -7.01 4.00
C ASP A 101 9.93 -7.19 2.49
N LEU A 102 10.99 -6.82 1.78
CA LEU A 102 11.15 -6.99 0.34
C LEU A 102 12.07 -8.19 0.09
N THR A 103 11.52 -9.27 -0.43
CA THR A 103 12.21 -10.56 -0.56
C THR A 103 12.09 -11.19 -1.94
N SER A 104 11.62 -10.43 -2.92
CA SER A 104 11.37 -10.94 -4.26
C SER A 104 12.63 -11.08 -5.12
N GLU A 105 12.47 -11.78 -6.24
CA GLU A 105 13.49 -11.89 -7.29
C GLU A 105 13.53 -10.68 -8.24
N THR A 106 12.97 -9.55 -7.80
CA THR A 106 12.88 -8.33 -8.60
C THR A 106 13.78 -7.23 -8.07
N THR A 107 13.86 -6.12 -8.80
CA THR A 107 14.73 -4.97 -8.49
C THR A 107 13.95 -3.68 -8.25
N VAL A 108 12.64 -3.69 -8.49
CA VAL A 108 11.75 -2.54 -8.26
C VAL A 108 10.52 -3.01 -7.51
N SER A 109 10.15 -2.28 -6.48
CA SER A 109 8.92 -2.47 -5.71
C SER A 109 8.11 -1.18 -5.66
N LEU A 110 6.80 -1.31 -5.82
CA LEU A 110 5.79 -0.28 -5.62
C LEU A 110 4.85 -0.79 -4.50
N PRO A 111 5.27 -0.63 -3.24
CA PRO A 111 4.61 -1.28 -2.11
C PRO A 111 3.25 -0.66 -1.79
N PHE A 112 3.11 0.66 -1.87
CA PHE A 112 1.85 1.33 -1.56
C PHE A 112 1.72 2.71 -2.21
N ILE A 113 0.48 3.16 -2.27
CA ILE A 113 0.08 4.48 -2.75
C ILE A 113 -0.65 5.19 -1.61
N ILE A 114 -0.38 6.46 -1.41
CA ILE A 114 -1.13 7.33 -0.49
C ILE A 114 -2.18 8.07 -1.31
N ASP A 115 -3.45 7.91 -0.97
CA ASP A 115 -4.56 8.72 -1.48
C ASP A 115 -4.82 9.85 -0.47
N ILE A 116 -4.39 11.06 -0.83
CA ILE A 116 -4.43 12.22 0.05
C ILE A 116 -5.87 12.62 0.38
N ALA A 117 -6.76 12.64 -0.60
CA ALA A 117 -8.12 13.12 -0.38
C ALA A 117 -8.97 12.14 0.43
N SER A 118 -8.74 10.83 0.33
CA SER A 118 -9.42 9.84 1.17
C SER A 118 -8.68 9.58 2.50
N ASN A 119 -7.47 10.14 2.65
CA ASN A 119 -6.55 9.89 3.78
C ASN A 119 -6.31 8.38 4.00
N GLN A 120 -6.04 7.67 2.92
CA GLN A 120 -5.85 6.22 2.92
C GLN A 120 -4.52 5.82 2.31
N ILE A 121 -3.98 4.70 2.78
CA ILE A 121 -2.86 4.01 2.14
C ILE A 121 -3.43 2.79 1.41
N VAL A 122 -3.19 2.73 0.11
CA VAL A 122 -3.55 1.59 -0.73
C VAL A 122 -2.33 0.69 -0.83
N TRP A 123 -2.40 -0.47 -0.20
CA TRP A 123 -1.35 -1.48 -0.30
C TRP A 123 -1.39 -2.13 -1.68
N CYS A 124 -0.27 -2.16 -2.37
CA CYS A 124 -0.15 -2.63 -3.75
C CYS A 124 0.61 -3.95 -3.85
N ASP A 125 1.73 -4.06 -3.15
CA ASP A 125 2.62 -5.22 -3.18
C ASP A 125 3.02 -5.62 -4.62
N ILE A 126 3.31 -4.61 -5.43
CA ILE A 126 3.69 -4.80 -6.82
C ILE A 126 5.20 -4.77 -6.95
N GLU A 127 5.75 -5.79 -7.57
CA GLU A 127 7.18 -5.94 -7.79
C GLU A 127 7.48 -6.33 -9.23
N TYR A 128 8.56 -5.76 -9.78
CA TYR A 128 8.99 -6.07 -11.15
C TYR A 128 10.48 -5.79 -11.35
N THR A 129 11.04 -6.34 -12.41
CA THR A 129 12.41 -6.02 -12.83
C THR A 129 12.42 -4.77 -13.69
N SER A 130 13.37 -3.89 -13.45
CA SER A 130 13.55 -2.65 -14.22
C SER A 130 13.69 -2.92 -15.72
N LEU A 131 13.20 -1.96 -16.51
CA LEU A 131 13.43 -1.93 -17.95
C LEU A 131 14.67 -1.08 -18.21
N GLY A 132 15.73 -1.69 -18.72
CA GLY A 132 16.97 -1.00 -19.10
C GLY A 132 18.12 -1.14 -18.11
N ASP A 133 19.24 -0.50 -18.46
CA ASP A 133 20.51 -0.66 -17.75
C ASP A 133 20.59 0.15 -16.44
N ILE A 134 19.74 1.17 -16.31
CA ILE A 134 19.68 2.01 -15.11
C ILE A 134 18.39 1.74 -14.37
N ASN A 135 18.52 1.23 -13.18
CA ASN A 135 17.39 0.87 -12.34
C ASN A 135 16.99 2.03 -11.42
N ASN A 136 16.25 2.99 -11.94
CA ASN A 136 15.78 4.14 -11.17
C ASN A 136 14.33 4.51 -11.51
N ILE A 137 13.76 5.42 -10.72
CA ILE A 137 12.37 5.84 -10.86
C ILE A 137 12.06 6.50 -12.20
N ILE A 138 13.01 7.29 -12.74
CA ILE A 138 12.84 7.99 -14.01
C ILE A 138 12.72 6.99 -15.16
N THR A 139 13.60 6.00 -15.21
CA THR A 139 13.57 4.92 -16.21
C THR A 139 12.24 4.16 -16.19
N ASN A 140 11.65 4.02 -15.01
CA ASN A 140 10.41 3.26 -14.79
C ASN A 140 9.17 4.15 -14.70
N SER A 141 9.27 5.48 -14.86
CA SER A 141 8.17 6.43 -14.61
C SER A 141 6.88 6.07 -15.34
N ASN A 142 6.92 5.86 -16.65
CA ASN A 142 5.73 5.47 -17.42
C ASN A 142 5.10 4.17 -16.92
N ARG A 143 5.92 3.19 -16.55
CA ARG A 143 5.45 1.91 -16.03
C ARG A 143 4.81 2.09 -14.66
N ASN A 144 5.45 2.84 -13.78
CA ASN A 144 4.89 3.17 -12.46
C ASN A 144 3.54 3.88 -12.59
N THR A 145 3.43 4.87 -13.46
CA THR A 145 2.18 5.59 -13.72
C THR A 145 1.07 4.64 -14.18
N MET A 146 1.36 3.74 -15.13
CA MET A 146 0.37 2.76 -15.60
C MET A 146 -0.06 1.80 -14.48
N VAL A 147 0.87 1.35 -13.66
CA VAL A 147 0.58 0.46 -12.52
C VAL A 147 -0.26 1.18 -11.47
N VAL A 148 0.13 2.40 -11.06
CA VAL A 148 -0.62 3.24 -10.11
C VAL A 148 -2.06 3.46 -10.59
N LYS A 149 -2.22 3.89 -11.84
CA LYS A 149 -3.54 4.08 -12.44
C LYS A 149 -4.36 2.80 -12.43
N SER A 150 -3.79 1.69 -12.88
CA SER A 150 -4.49 0.40 -12.94
C SER A 150 -4.97 -0.06 -11.56
N ILE A 151 -4.16 0.13 -10.52
CA ILE A 151 -4.53 -0.24 -9.15
C ILE A 151 -5.70 0.61 -8.64
N LEU A 152 -5.61 1.93 -8.84
CA LEU A 152 -6.61 2.86 -8.32
C LEU A 152 -7.91 2.84 -9.13
N ASP A 153 -7.83 2.63 -10.44
CA ASP A 153 -9.01 2.45 -11.31
C ASP A 153 -9.67 1.08 -11.13
N THR A 154 -8.92 0.09 -10.64
CA THR A 154 -9.48 -1.24 -10.44
C THR A 154 -10.45 -1.24 -9.27
N TYR A 155 -11.72 -1.45 -9.56
CA TYR A 155 -12.73 -1.63 -8.54
C TYR A 155 -12.49 -2.97 -7.82
N LYS A 156 -11.90 -2.92 -6.63
CA LYS A 156 -11.81 -4.09 -5.74
C LYS A 156 -13.17 -4.27 -5.06
N PRO A 157 -13.93 -5.33 -5.36
CA PRO A 157 -15.20 -5.59 -4.69
C PRO A 157 -14.94 -5.75 -3.19
N LYS A 158 -15.73 -5.05 -2.37
CA LYS A 158 -15.72 -5.28 -0.92
C LYS A 158 -16.24 -6.71 -0.65
N MET A 159 -15.79 -7.30 0.46
CA MET A 159 -16.25 -8.63 0.89
C MET A 159 -17.78 -8.71 1.00
N GLU A 160 -18.42 -7.64 1.46
CA GLU A 160 -19.88 -7.50 1.46
C GLU A 160 -20.49 -7.75 0.07
N LYS A 161 -19.93 -7.14 -0.98
CA LYS A 161 -20.43 -7.32 -2.35
C LYS A 161 -20.21 -8.75 -2.86
N LEU A 162 -19.07 -9.35 -2.53
CA LEU A 162 -18.77 -10.74 -2.91
C LEU A 162 -19.72 -11.70 -2.20
N ALA A 163 -19.94 -11.52 -0.89
CA ALA A 163 -20.89 -12.30 -0.11
C ALA A 163 -22.32 -12.17 -0.68
N ARG A 164 -22.74 -10.94 -1.01
CA ARG A 164 -24.06 -10.70 -1.62
C ARG A 164 -24.20 -11.35 -2.99
N LEU A 165 -23.20 -11.29 -3.84
CA LEU A 165 -23.21 -11.94 -5.15
C LEU A 165 -23.30 -13.48 -5.00
N ASN A 166 -22.57 -14.04 -4.06
CA ASN A 166 -22.63 -15.46 -3.74
C ASN A 166 -24.02 -15.88 -3.25
N ALA A 167 -24.59 -15.12 -2.31
CA ALA A 167 -25.94 -15.37 -1.80
C ALA A 167 -27.00 -15.30 -2.90
N ILE A 168 -26.95 -14.32 -3.80
CA ILE A 168 -27.87 -14.24 -4.95
C ILE A 168 -27.71 -15.41 -5.90
N ALA A 169 -26.49 -15.90 -6.10
CA ALA A 169 -26.22 -16.99 -7.03
C ALA A 169 -26.65 -18.36 -6.50
N ARG A 170 -26.70 -18.54 -5.17
CA ARG A 170 -26.91 -19.84 -4.51
C ARG A 170 -28.14 -19.92 -3.60
N GLY A 171 -28.78 -18.79 -3.32
CA GLY A 171 -29.90 -18.71 -2.40
C GLY A 171 -30.77 -17.48 -2.63
N VAL A 172 -31.45 -17.06 -1.59
CA VAL A 172 -32.31 -15.88 -1.57
C VAL A 172 -31.76 -14.90 -0.52
N VAL A 173 -31.59 -13.66 -0.91
CA VAL A 173 -31.23 -12.59 0.03
C VAL A 173 -32.52 -12.09 0.71
N VAL A 174 -32.56 -12.16 2.05
CA VAL A 174 -33.67 -11.70 2.86
C VAL A 174 -33.37 -10.36 3.49
N ASP A 175 -34.40 -9.56 3.74
CA ASP A 175 -34.26 -8.24 4.37
C ASP A 175 -34.39 -8.32 5.91
N ASP A 176 -35.08 -9.36 6.41
CA ASP A 176 -35.22 -9.60 7.84
C ASP A 176 -34.18 -10.64 8.31
N ILE A 177 -33.36 -10.22 9.25
CA ILE A 177 -32.28 -11.05 9.81
C ILE A 177 -32.81 -12.33 10.50
N SER A 178 -34.07 -12.32 10.99
CA SER A 178 -34.71 -13.48 11.61
C SER A 178 -35.07 -14.58 10.62
N GLU A 179 -35.11 -14.27 9.33
CA GLU A 179 -35.39 -15.22 8.23
C GLU A 179 -34.10 -15.79 7.62
N ALA A 180 -32.93 -15.32 8.06
CA ALA A 180 -31.66 -15.74 7.48
C ALA A 180 -31.16 -17.07 8.07
N ASP A 181 -30.79 -18.01 7.20
CA ASP A 181 -30.05 -19.22 7.56
C ASP A 181 -28.54 -18.97 7.69
N ILE A 182 -28.02 -18.02 6.91
CA ILE A 182 -26.60 -17.61 6.89
C ILE A 182 -26.50 -16.09 6.98
N ILE A 183 -25.64 -15.61 7.88
CA ILE A 183 -25.35 -14.19 8.06
C ILE A 183 -23.86 -13.97 7.82
N PHE A 184 -23.54 -13.07 6.87
CA PHE A 184 -22.19 -12.61 6.63
C PHE A 184 -21.93 -11.26 7.29
N THR A 185 -20.98 -11.19 8.23
CA THR A 185 -20.70 -9.98 9.02
C THR A 185 -19.24 -9.88 9.45
N ASP A 186 -18.75 -8.66 9.65
CA ASP A 186 -17.45 -8.38 10.26
C ASP A 186 -17.50 -8.32 11.81
N LYS A 187 -18.72 -8.31 12.40
CA LYS A 187 -18.98 -8.08 13.84
C LYS A 187 -19.75 -9.24 14.47
N LYS A 188 -19.05 -10.34 14.73
CA LYS A 188 -19.64 -11.55 15.31
C LYS A 188 -20.28 -11.31 16.69
N ASP A 189 -19.66 -10.48 17.51
CA ASP A 189 -20.02 -10.32 18.93
C ASP A 189 -21.38 -9.65 19.18
N ASN A 190 -21.90 -8.90 18.21
CA ASN A 190 -23.16 -8.18 18.36
C ASN A 190 -24.41 -8.99 17.97
N LEU A 191 -24.26 -10.18 17.43
CA LEU A 191 -25.35 -10.96 16.83
C LEU A 191 -25.66 -12.26 17.56
N VAL A 192 -24.78 -12.75 18.42
CA VAL A 192 -24.91 -14.05 19.10
C VAL A 192 -26.14 -14.12 19.98
N ASP A 193 -26.57 -13.01 20.58
CA ASP A 193 -27.73 -12.95 21.44
C ASP A 193 -29.08 -12.76 20.72
N VAL A 194 -29.03 -12.40 19.43
CA VAL A 194 -30.22 -12.04 18.64
C VAL A 194 -30.69 -13.19 17.76
N ILE A 195 -29.82 -14.15 17.43
CA ILE A 195 -30.10 -15.15 16.40
C ILE A 195 -29.71 -16.55 16.88
N GLN A 196 -30.71 -17.36 17.19
CA GLN A 196 -30.48 -18.73 17.71
C GLN A 196 -30.21 -19.79 16.65
N ASN A 197 -30.54 -19.57 15.38
CA ASN A 197 -30.52 -20.61 14.35
C ASN A 197 -29.69 -20.30 13.10
N ALA A 198 -29.19 -19.07 12.90
CA ALA A 198 -28.42 -18.74 11.73
C ALA A 198 -26.91 -19.02 11.90
N ARG A 199 -26.26 -19.50 10.83
CA ARG A 199 -24.81 -19.66 10.78
C ARG A 199 -24.16 -18.30 10.50
N ILE A 200 -23.31 -17.85 11.39
CA ILE A 200 -22.59 -16.58 11.23
C ILE A 200 -21.23 -16.85 10.59
N ILE A 201 -20.96 -16.21 9.46
CA ILE A 201 -19.71 -16.29 8.71
C ILE A 201 -19.03 -14.92 8.71
N THR A 202 -17.75 -14.89 9.00
CA THR A 202 -16.90 -13.68 8.94
C THR A 202 -15.94 -13.76 7.76
N PRO A 203 -15.35 -12.62 7.31
CA PRO A 203 -14.32 -12.61 6.27
C PRO A 203 -13.07 -13.45 6.60
N PHE A 204 -12.90 -13.84 7.86
CA PHE A 204 -11.77 -14.64 8.34
C PHE A 204 -12.04 -16.14 8.34
N ASP A 205 -13.28 -16.56 8.11
CA ASP A 205 -13.67 -17.98 8.03
C ASP A 205 -13.39 -18.52 6.61
N THR A 206 -12.13 -18.46 6.16
CA THR A 206 -11.72 -18.74 4.77
C THR A 206 -12.02 -20.15 4.31
N GLU A 207 -11.95 -21.14 5.19
CA GLU A 207 -12.28 -22.56 4.87
C GLU A 207 -13.78 -22.72 4.56
N ILE A 208 -14.61 -21.99 5.29
CA ILE A 208 -16.07 -22.01 5.10
C ILE A 208 -16.44 -21.29 3.81
N ILE A 209 -15.84 -20.11 3.56
CA ILE A 209 -16.10 -19.32 2.34
C ILE A 209 -15.70 -20.08 1.09
N SER A 210 -14.65 -20.90 1.13
CA SER A 210 -14.19 -21.69 -0.02
C SER A 210 -15.04 -22.92 -0.28
N SER A 211 -15.82 -23.39 0.69
CA SER A 211 -16.67 -24.58 0.58
C SER A 211 -18.14 -24.28 0.21
N GLU A 212 -18.58 -23.05 0.41
CA GLU A 212 -19.92 -22.55 0.09
C GLU A 212 -19.93 -21.89 -1.31
#